data_36156b1e7818e59d3270e330ce073bce
#
_entry.id   36156b1e7818e59d3270e330ce073bce
#
_cell.length_a   1.000
_cell.length_b   1.000
_cell.length_c   1.000
_cell.angle_alpha   90.00
_cell.angle_beta   90.00
_cell.angle_gamma   90.00
#
_symmetry.space_group_name_H-M   'P 1'
#
loop_
_entity.id
_entity.type
_entity.pdbx_description
1 polymer ?
#
loop_
_entity_poly.entity_id
_entity_poly.type
_entity_poly.pdbx_seq_one_letter_code
_entity_poly.pdbx_strand_id
1 'polypeptide(L)'
;MDEEVVPVLYVEDAARAVAWYERLGFEKEWEHQFEPGFPWFVSVARGQVRLYLSEHKGDARPNTLIHLYVADIERVSDEFGVPIDEEGLAGRESQLEDPDGNRLRVAARRSLE
;
A
#
# COMPACT_ATOMS: atom_id res chain seq x y z
N MET A 1 -13.23 14.63 16.14
CA MET A 1 -12.79 14.29 14.77
C MET A 1 -11.39 13.73 14.82
N ASP A 2 -11.19 12.57 14.21
CA ASP A 2 -9.88 11.95 14.18
C ASP A 2 -9.00 12.60 13.15
N GLU A 3 -7.74 12.80 13.48
CA GLU A 3 -6.76 13.28 12.55
C GLU A 3 -6.13 12.10 11.83
N GLU A 4 -5.78 12.29 10.56
CA GLU A 4 -5.28 11.20 9.73
C GLU A 4 -4.31 11.75 8.69
N VAL A 5 -3.25 11.00 8.42
CA VAL A 5 -2.36 11.27 7.28
C VAL A 5 -2.60 10.15 6.28
N VAL A 6 -2.90 10.51 5.04
CA VAL A 6 -3.15 9.52 4.00
C VAL A 6 -2.10 9.69 2.89
N PRO A 7 -1.19 8.72 2.74
CA PRO A 7 -0.23 8.75 1.63
C PRO A 7 -0.95 8.62 0.29
N VAL A 8 -0.46 9.35 -0.71
CA VAL A 8 -0.95 9.25 -2.08
C VAL A 8 0.14 8.59 -2.92
N LEU A 9 -0.19 7.50 -3.59
CA LEU A 9 0.74 6.79 -4.46
C LEU A 9 0.31 7.00 -5.91
N TYR A 10 1.29 7.27 -6.77
CA TYR A 10 1.02 7.33 -8.20
C TYR A 10 0.89 5.93 -8.77
N VAL A 11 -0.18 5.68 -9.51
CA VAL A 11 -0.41 4.42 -10.22
C VAL A 11 -0.82 4.72 -11.65
N GLU A 12 -0.40 3.88 -12.57
CA GLU A 12 -0.72 4.05 -13.98
C GLU A 12 -2.12 3.54 -14.30
N ASP A 13 -2.55 2.49 -13.61
CA ASP A 13 -3.85 1.84 -13.80
C ASP A 13 -4.43 1.52 -12.41
N ALA A 14 -5.42 2.29 -11.99
CA ALA A 14 -6.00 2.16 -10.66
C ALA A 14 -6.64 0.79 -10.43
N ALA A 15 -7.30 0.22 -11.44
CA ALA A 15 -7.93 -1.10 -11.29
C ALA A 15 -6.87 -2.19 -11.04
N ARG A 16 -5.77 -2.14 -11.77
CA ARG A 16 -4.66 -3.07 -11.56
C ARG A 16 -4.04 -2.89 -10.19
N ALA A 17 -3.87 -1.65 -9.77
CA ALA A 17 -3.32 -1.34 -8.46
C ALA A 17 -4.22 -1.85 -7.33
N VAL A 18 -5.53 -1.60 -7.43
CA VAL A 18 -6.49 -2.10 -6.44
C VAL A 18 -6.39 -3.61 -6.30
N ALA A 19 -6.32 -4.33 -7.42
CA ALA A 19 -6.21 -5.80 -7.38
C ALA A 19 -4.94 -6.24 -6.64
N TRP A 20 -3.83 -5.54 -6.85
CA TRP A 20 -2.58 -5.87 -6.16
C TRP A 20 -2.69 -5.57 -4.65
N TYR A 21 -3.25 -4.42 -4.28
CA TYR A 21 -3.39 -4.05 -2.87
C TYR A 21 -4.41 -4.91 -2.14
N GLU A 22 -5.39 -5.48 -2.86
CA GLU A 22 -6.30 -6.46 -2.26
C GLU A 22 -5.55 -7.71 -1.78
N ARG A 23 -4.51 -8.13 -2.48
CA ARG A 23 -3.66 -9.24 -2.04
C ARG A 23 -2.96 -8.93 -0.71
N LEU A 24 -2.72 -7.65 -0.45
CA LEU A 24 -2.09 -7.19 0.80
C LEU A 24 -3.11 -6.92 1.90
N GLY A 25 -4.39 -7.21 1.63
CA GLY A 25 -5.44 -7.05 2.63
C GLY A 25 -6.18 -5.73 2.58
N PHE A 26 -5.89 -4.88 1.59
CA PHE A 26 -6.64 -3.63 1.43
C PHE A 26 -7.94 -3.90 0.68
N GLU A 27 -8.94 -3.06 0.94
CA GLU A 27 -10.21 -3.07 0.22
C GLU A 27 -10.48 -1.70 -0.34
N LYS A 28 -11.06 -1.64 -1.54
CA LYS A 28 -11.47 -0.36 -2.12
C LYS A 28 -12.62 0.22 -1.30
N GLU A 29 -12.47 1.47 -0.85
CA GLU A 29 -13.52 2.18 -0.11
C GLU A 29 -14.40 3.00 -1.04
N TRP A 30 -13.78 3.74 -1.95
CA TRP A 30 -14.46 4.58 -2.93
C TRP A 30 -13.50 4.89 -4.07
N GLU A 31 -14.08 5.37 -5.17
CA GLU A 31 -13.29 5.84 -6.31
C GLU A 31 -13.94 7.10 -6.86
N HIS A 32 -13.13 7.94 -7.49
CA HIS A 32 -13.60 9.20 -8.07
C HIS A 32 -12.95 9.43 -9.42
N GLN A 33 -13.77 9.92 -10.35
CA GLN A 33 -13.34 10.35 -11.67
C GLN A 33 -14.08 11.66 -11.93
N PHE A 34 -13.35 12.75 -12.19
CA PHE A 34 -13.98 14.06 -12.33
C PHE A 34 -14.93 14.11 -13.51
N GLU A 35 -14.55 13.51 -14.62
CA GLU A 35 -15.38 13.38 -15.81
C GLU A 35 -15.02 12.06 -16.52
N PRO A 36 -15.94 11.49 -17.34
CA PRO A 36 -15.63 10.28 -18.09
C PRO A 36 -14.34 10.45 -18.90
N GLY A 37 -13.45 9.47 -18.80
CA GLY A 37 -12.14 9.49 -19.46
C GLY A 37 -11.04 10.16 -18.70
N PHE A 38 -11.34 10.83 -17.57
CA PHE A 38 -10.33 11.45 -16.73
C PHE A 38 -9.64 10.40 -15.85
N PRO A 39 -8.44 10.72 -15.33
CA PRO A 39 -7.75 9.81 -14.41
C PRO A 39 -8.57 9.51 -13.17
N TRP A 40 -8.42 8.28 -12.68
CA TRP A 40 -9.08 7.82 -11.46
C TRP A 40 -8.30 8.17 -10.20
N PHE A 41 -9.03 8.37 -9.12
CA PHE A 41 -8.50 8.55 -7.77
C PHE A 41 -9.26 7.58 -6.87
N VAL A 42 -8.54 6.68 -6.19
CA VAL A 42 -9.16 5.57 -5.46
C VAL A 42 -8.64 5.53 -4.04
N SER A 43 -9.53 5.30 -3.09
CA SER A 43 -9.15 5.05 -1.70
C SER A 43 -9.22 3.55 -1.41
N VAL A 44 -8.16 3.04 -0.81
CA VAL A 44 -8.12 1.65 -0.31
C VAL A 44 -7.76 1.67 1.17
N ALA A 45 -8.30 0.73 1.93
CA ALA A 45 -8.07 0.65 3.37
C ALA A 45 -7.86 -0.78 3.82
N ARG A 46 -6.98 -0.94 4.79
CA ARG A 46 -6.75 -2.17 5.52
C ARG A 46 -6.90 -1.84 7.00
N GLY A 47 -8.06 -2.18 7.58
CA GLY A 47 -8.38 -1.74 8.94
C GLY A 47 -8.36 -0.21 9.03
N GLN A 48 -7.51 0.33 9.88
CA GLN A 48 -7.37 1.77 10.08
C GLN A 48 -6.33 2.40 9.14
N VAL A 49 -5.66 1.61 8.32
CA VAL A 49 -4.63 2.09 7.40
C VAL A 49 -5.28 2.42 6.06
N ARG A 50 -5.05 3.63 5.56
CA ARG A 50 -5.64 4.07 4.30
C ARG A 50 -4.56 4.59 3.38
N LEU A 51 -4.71 4.29 2.08
CA LEU A 51 -3.87 4.82 1.02
C LEU A 51 -4.76 5.36 -0.09
N TYR A 52 -4.31 6.42 -0.75
CA TYR A 52 -4.93 6.88 -1.98
C TYR A 52 -4.06 6.46 -3.17
N LEU A 53 -4.71 5.93 -4.20
CA LEU A 53 -4.06 5.52 -5.44
C LEU A 53 -4.54 6.48 -6.53
N SER A 54 -3.63 7.23 -7.12
CA SER A 54 -3.97 8.28 -8.08
C SER A 54 -3.34 8.04 -9.43
N GLU A 55 -4.15 8.11 -10.49
CA GLU A 55 -3.66 8.13 -11.86
C GLU A 55 -3.26 9.52 -12.32
N HIS A 56 -3.52 10.56 -11.51
CA HIS A 56 -3.19 11.94 -11.85
C HIS A 56 -1.69 12.18 -11.73
N LYS A 57 -1.06 12.54 -12.83
CA LYS A 57 0.40 12.67 -12.92
C LYS A 57 0.99 13.78 -12.06
N GLY A 58 0.22 14.70 -11.59
CA GLY A 58 0.71 15.78 -10.74
C GLY A 58 0.57 15.53 -9.24
N ASP A 59 -0.14 14.48 -8.84
CA ASP A 59 -0.48 14.26 -7.43
C ASP A 59 0.68 13.72 -6.62
N ALA A 60 1.35 12.70 -7.13
CA ALA A 60 2.45 12.06 -6.42
C ALA A 60 3.54 11.68 -7.41
N ARG A 61 4.76 11.57 -6.90
CA ARG A 61 5.88 11.11 -7.71
C ARG A 61 5.86 9.58 -7.77
N PRO A 62 6.31 8.98 -8.87
CA PRO A 62 6.43 7.52 -8.95
C PRO A 62 7.53 7.02 -8.01
N ASN A 63 7.50 5.72 -7.74
CA ASN A 63 8.51 5.02 -6.94
C ASN A 63 8.59 5.49 -5.49
N THR A 64 7.44 5.71 -4.88
CA THR A 64 7.33 6.07 -3.47
C THR A 64 7.67 4.86 -2.59
N LEU A 65 8.23 5.13 -1.41
CA LEU A 65 8.50 4.11 -0.40
C LEU A 65 7.62 4.38 0.81
N ILE A 66 6.92 3.35 1.28
CA ILE A 66 6.18 3.42 2.54
C ILE A 66 6.55 2.26 3.46
N HIS A 67 6.38 2.46 4.75
CA HIS A 67 6.48 1.41 5.76
C HIS A 67 5.08 1.08 6.23
N LEU A 68 4.75 -0.22 6.23
CA LEU A 68 3.46 -0.70 6.68
C LEU A 68 3.69 -1.73 7.78
N TYR A 69 3.12 -1.48 8.96
CA TYR A 69 3.18 -2.44 10.05
C TYR A 69 1.94 -3.31 10.04
N VAL A 70 2.13 -4.61 10.10
CA VAL A 70 1.04 -5.61 10.06
C VAL A 70 1.22 -6.60 11.20
N ALA A 71 0.13 -7.27 11.55
CA ALA A 71 0.17 -8.35 12.55
C ALA A 71 0.51 -9.71 11.91
N ASP A 72 0.32 -9.86 10.60
CA ASP A 72 0.34 -11.15 9.91
C ASP A 72 1.43 -11.22 8.84
N ILE A 73 2.67 -10.91 9.22
CA ILE A 73 3.78 -10.85 8.27
C ILE A 73 4.01 -12.19 7.55
N GLU A 74 3.76 -13.33 8.21
CA GLU A 74 3.90 -14.64 7.58
C GLU A 74 2.91 -14.81 6.43
N ARG A 75 1.67 -14.35 6.61
CA ARG A 75 0.66 -14.42 5.55
C ARG A 75 1.05 -13.56 4.37
N VAL A 76 1.59 -12.37 4.61
CA VAL A 76 2.07 -11.47 3.56
C VAL A 76 3.21 -12.11 2.79
N SER A 77 4.18 -12.65 3.52
CA SER A 77 5.32 -13.35 2.91
C SER A 77 4.85 -14.50 2.01
N ASP A 78 3.91 -15.30 2.51
CA ASP A 78 3.38 -16.44 1.75
C ASP A 78 2.62 -15.98 0.50
N GLU A 79 1.78 -14.96 0.65
CA GLU A 79 0.95 -14.46 -0.47
C GLU A 79 1.83 -13.95 -1.62
N PHE A 80 2.91 -13.24 -1.30
CA PHE A 80 3.75 -12.60 -2.32
C PHE A 80 5.00 -13.41 -2.68
N GLY A 81 5.24 -14.50 -1.97
CA GLY A 81 6.41 -15.36 -2.24
C GLY A 81 7.73 -14.65 -1.96
N VAL A 82 7.77 -13.78 -0.96
CA VAL A 82 8.96 -13.02 -0.60
C VAL A 82 9.47 -13.44 0.77
N PRO A 83 10.79 -13.39 1.02
CA PRO A 83 11.33 -13.79 2.31
C PRO A 83 11.02 -12.76 3.41
N ILE A 84 11.08 -13.22 4.66
CA ILE A 84 11.05 -12.37 5.83
C ILE A 84 12.48 -12.17 6.31
N ASP A 85 12.92 -10.92 6.39
CA ASP A 85 14.20 -10.58 7.00
C ASP A 85 13.99 -10.50 8.51
N GLU A 86 14.55 -11.45 9.25
CA GLU A 86 14.37 -11.50 10.71
C GLU A 86 15.11 -10.38 11.42
N GLU A 87 16.07 -9.74 10.75
CA GLU A 87 16.91 -8.69 11.32
C GLU A 87 16.59 -7.31 10.75
N GLY A 88 15.42 -7.14 10.14
CA GLY A 88 15.02 -5.88 9.55
C GLY A 88 15.02 -4.74 10.55
N LEU A 89 15.29 -3.53 10.08
CA LEU A 89 15.37 -2.33 10.92
C LEU A 89 14.06 -2.09 11.68
N ALA A 90 12.94 -2.29 11.02
CA ALA A 90 11.60 -2.02 11.59
C ALA A 90 11.01 -3.24 12.31
N GLY A 91 11.71 -4.37 12.32
CA GLY A 91 11.23 -5.64 12.86
C GLY A 91 11.42 -6.76 11.87
N ARG A 92 10.57 -7.79 11.95
CA ARG A 92 10.53 -8.84 10.93
C ARG A 92 9.91 -8.26 9.67
N GLU A 93 10.66 -8.20 8.59
CA GLU A 93 10.32 -7.36 7.45
C GLU A 93 10.36 -8.10 6.14
N SER A 94 9.37 -7.84 5.28
CA SER A 94 9.38 -8.27 3.88
C SER A 94 9.30 -7.04 2.99
N GLN A 95 9.98 -7.07 1.85
CA GLN A 95 9.96 -5.96 0.90
C GLN A 95 9.11 -6.32 -0.30
N LEU A 96 8.17 -5.44 -0.62
CA LEU A 96 7.27 -5.60 -1.76
C LEU A 96 7.45 -4.43 -2.71
N GLU A 97 7.12 -4.69 -3.97
CA GLU A 97 7.04 -3.64 -4.98
C GLU A 97 5.73 -3.81 -5.72
N ASP A 98 4.94 -2.74 -5.80
CA ASP A 98 3.66 -2.80 -6.51
C ASP A 98 3.87 -2.74 -8.03
N PRO A 99 2.82 -2.91 -8.85
CA PRO A 99 2.98 -2.89 -10.31
C PRO A 99 3.56 -1.58 -10.88
N ASP A 100 3.54 -0.51 -10.12
CA ASP A 100 3.97 0.81 -10.56
C ASP A 100 5.32 1.24 -9.98
N GLY A 101 6.02 0.31 -9.30
CA GLY A 101 7.32 0.59 -8.73
C GLY A 101 7.30 1.23 -7.35
N ASN A 102 6.12 1.42 -6.75
CA ASN A 102 6.04 1.86 -5.37
C ASN A 102 6.48 0.72 -4.47
N ARG A 103 7.32 1.02 -3.49
CA ARG A 103 7.90 0.00 -2.62
C ARG A 103 7.26 0.07 -1.24
N LEU A 104 7.04 -1.11 -0.68
CA LEU A 104 6.49 -1.23 0.67
C LEU A 104 7.42 -2.10 1.49
N ARG A 105 7.86 -1.58 2.62
CA ARG A 105 8.52 -2.38 3.64
C ARG A 105 7.45 -2.76 4.64
N VAL A 106 7.05 -4.03 4.59
CA VAL A 106 5.98 -4.56 5.41
C VAL A 106 6.61 -5.29 6.58
N ALA A 107 6.27 -4.90 7.79
CA ALA A 107 6.96 -5.42 8.97
C ALA A 107 5.99 -5.73 10.10
N ALA A 108 6.35 -6.70 10.92
CA ALA A 108 5.72 -6.90 12.22
C ALA A 108 6.58 -6.21 13.27
N ARG A 109 5.98 -5.37 14.11
CA ARG A 109 6.75 -4.68 15.15
C ARG A 109 7.35 -5.68 16.12
N ARG A 110 8.55 -5.38 16.59
CA ARG A 110 9.17 -6.18 17.64
C ARG A 110 8.44 -5.94 18.96
N SER A 111 8.39 -7.00 19.75
CA SER A 111 7.91 -6.85 21.12
C SER A 111 8.88 -5.98 21.91
N LEU A 112 8.32 -5.09 22.74
CA LEU A 112 9.12 -4.18 23.58
C LEU A 112 9.27 -4.72 25.01
N GLU A 113 8.96 -5.96 25.23
CA GLU A 113 9.10 -6.57 26.56
C GLU A 113 10.54 -6.82 26.93
#